data_a4f9d37979d07c5c87a7bad86977711f
#
_entry.id   a4f9d37979d07c5c87a7bad86977711f
#
_cell.length_a   1.000
_cell.length_b   1.000
_cell.length_c   1.000
_cell.angle_alpha   90.00
_cell.angle_beta   90.00
_cell.angle_gamma   90.00
#
_symmetry.space_group_name_H-M   'P 1'
#
loop_
_entity.id
_entity.type
_entity.pdbx_description
1 polymer ?
#
loop_
_entity_poly.entity_id
_entity_poly.type
_entity_poly.pdbx_seq_one_letter_code
_entity_poly.pdbx_strand_id
1 'polypeptide(L)'
;NLNTFYVTKNSAPREVFKAKLKIDKMSGLNNLFKGSGSFYDCEQNSFDVLIVDEAHRLNKKSGLFSSLGENQIKEIINASMFSIFFIDENQRVTLKDNGSIEEIKKYARYYNASIYKMNLKSQFRCDGSDGYLAWLDNILEISETANFDLDSKYEFKVFDDPNELRKVIEEKNKINNKSRLVAGYCWDWISEGKNKSDV
;
A
#
# COMPACT_ATOMS: atom_id res chain seq x y z
N ASN A 1 1.21 4.67 28.83
CA ASN A 1 0.56 4.42 27.52
C ASN A 1 1.43 5.06 26.44
N LEU A 2 1.76 4.31 25.36
CA LEU A 2 2.50 4.83 24.23
C LEU A 2 1.56 5.57 23.29
N ASN A 3 1.98 6.74 22.80
CA ASN A 3 1.30 7.52 21.77
C ASN A 3 1.63 6.93 20.39
N THR A 4 0.88 5.90 19.97
CA THR A 4 1.15 5.09 18.78
C THR A 4 0.11 5.32 17.72
N PHE A 5 0.54 5.47 16.44
CA PHE A 5 -0.35 5.64 15.30
C PHE A 5 0.02 4.72 14.14
N TYR A 6 -1.02 4.29 13.42
CA TYR A 6 -0.91 3.59 12.16
C TYR A 6 -1.02 4.59 11.01
N VAL A 7 -0.03 4.56 10.13
CA VAL A 7 0.14 5.54 9.05
C VAL A 7 0.06 4.83 7.71
N THR A 8 -0.79 5.30 6.82
CA THR A 8 -0.82 4.85 5.43
C THR A 8 -1.23 5.98 4.50
N LYS A 9 -0.65 6.02 3.28
CA LYS A 9 -0.98 7.01 2.25
C LYS A 9 -2.45 6.90 1.83
N ASN A 10 -2.93 5.69 1.62
CA ASN A 10 -4.27 5.44 1.10
C ASN A 10 -5.34 5.57 2.21
N SER A 11 -6.47 6.22 1.87
CA SER A 11 -7.60 6.36 2.80
C SER A 11 -8.40 5.07 2.97
N ALA A 12 -8.56 4.28 1.91
CA ALA A 12 -9.40 3.09 1.91
C ALA A 12 -9.03 2.06 2.99
N PRO A 13 -7.77 1.67 3.22
CA PRO A 13 -7.42 0.79 4.32
C PRO A 13 -7.81 1.36 5.69
N ARG A 14 -7.63 2.66 5.91
CA ARG A 14 -8.00 3.31 7.17
C ARG A 14 -9.50 3.20 7.45
N GLU A 15 -10.33 3.45 6.46
CA GLU A 15 -11.79 3.36 6.61
C GLU A 15 -12.26 1.92 6.83
N VAL A 16 -11.64 0.94 6.16
CA VAL A 16 -11.91 -0.49 6.38
C VAL A 16 -11.53 -0.91 7.81
N PHE A 17 -10.37 -0.49 8.31
CA PHE A 17 -9.96 -0.80 9.68
C PHE A 17 -10.88 -0.17 10.70
N LYS A 18 -11.26 1.10 10.53
CA LYS A 18 -12.23 1.77 11.40
C LYS A 18 -13.56 1.03 11.43
N ALA A 19 -14.08 0.65 10.26
CA ALA A 19 -15.34 -0.10 10.17
C ALA A 19 -15.26 -1.48 10.84
N LYS A 20 -14.18 -2.23 10.61
CA LYS A 20 -13.98 -3.56 11.22
C LYS A 20 -13.81 -3.51 12.73
N LEU A 21 -13.12 -2.50 13.23
CA LEU A 21 -12.92 -2.30 14.68
C LEU A 21 -14.13 -1.64 15.34
N LYS A 22 -15.19 -1.35 14.57
CA LYS A 22 -16.42 -0.66 15.05
C LYS A 22 -16.09 0.64 15.79
N ILE A 23 -15.10 1.36 15.28
CA ILE A 23 -14.69 2.65 15.81
C ILE A 23 -15.75 3.66 15.42
N ASP A 24 -16.55 4.13 16.37
CA ASP A 24 -17.47 5.24 16.15
C ASP A 24 -16.74 6.60 16.16
N LYS A 25 -17.44 7.65 15.72
CA LYS A 25 -16.87 8.99 15.64
C LYS A 25 -16.51 9.59 17.01
N MET A 26 -17.04 9.05 18.08
CA MET A 26 -16.82 9.53 19.45
C MET A 26 -15.69 8.82 20.19
N SER A 27 -15.20 7.69 19.65
CA SER A 27 -14.10 6.97 20.27
C SER A 27 -12.76 7.68 19.99
N GLY A 28 -11.91 7.81 21.01
CA GLY A 28 -10.54 8.32 20.83
C GLY A 28 -9.69 7.52 19.84
N LEU A 29 -10.13 6.33 19.47
CA LEU A 29 -9.52 5.45 18.48
C LEU A 29 -9.65 5.96 17.03
N ASN A 30 -10.54 6.92 16.76
CA ASN A 30 -10.64 7.53 15.42
C ASN A 30 -9.33 8.15 14.95
N ASN A 31 -8.53 8.65 15.89
CA ASN A 31 -7.25 9.28 15.62
C ASN A 31 -6.10 8.28 15.48
N LEU A 32 -6.34 6.98 15.73
CA LEU A 32 -5.31 5.95 15.62
C LEU A 32 -4.74 5.82 14.21
N PHE A 33 -5.53 6.16 13.19
CA PHE A 33 -5.18 6.02 11.78
C PHE A 33 -4.91 7.38 11.16
N LYS A 34 -3.68 7.63 10.71
CA LYS A 34 -3.25 8.88 10.10
C LYS A 34 -2.85 8.72 8.63
N GLY A 35 -3.04 9.78 7.85
CA GLY A 35 -2.46 9.87 6.50
C GLY A 35 -0.97 10.19 6.56
N SER A 36 -0.19 9.73 5.58
CA SER A 36 1.26 9.98 5.52
C SER A 36 1.62 11.48 5.42
N GLY A 37 0.71 12.32 4.94
CA GLY A 37 0.93 13.76 4.83
C GLY A 37 0.61 14.55 6.10
N SER A 38 0.35 13.89 7.24
CA SER A 38 -0.02 14.57 8.50
C SER A 38 1.18 14.99 9.35
N PHE A 39 2.41 14.81 8.87
CA PHE A 39 3.62 14.96 9.69
C PHE A 39 4.57 16.07 9.23
N TYR A 40 4.19 16.83 8.19
CA TYR A 40 5.06 17.83 7.54
C TYR A 40 5.45 19.00 8.45
N ASP A 41 4.65 19.31 9.45
CA ASP A 41 4.82 20.42 10.40
C ASP A 41 4.92 19.95 11.85
N CYS A 42 5.12 18.66 12.10
CA CYS A 42 5.26 18.12 13.45
C CYS A 42 6.62 18.45 14.04
N GLU A 43 6.62 18.78 15.34
CA GLU A 43 7.85 18.88 16.12
C GLU A 43 8.55 17.52 16.23
N GLN A 44 9.86 17.54 16.47
CA GLN A 44 10.64 16.33 16.65
C GLN A 44 10.12 15.49 17.83
N ASN A 45 10.02 14.16 17.62
CA ASN A 45 9.62 13.20 18.64
C ASN A 45 8.23 13.47 19.28
N SER A 46 7.30 14.07 18.52
CA SER A 46 5.91 14.30 18.98
C SER A 46 5.13 13.02 19.22
N PHE A 47 5.57 11.90 18.66
CA PHE A 47 4.94 10.59 18.78
C PHE A 47 5.92 9.55 19.29
N ASP A 48 5.44 8.61 20.13
CA ASP A 48 6.30 7.53 20.60
C ASP A 48 6.56 6.52 19.47
N VAL A 49 5.51 6.09 18.76
CA VAL A 49 5.61 5.09 17.68
C VAL A 49 4.75 5.46 16.49
N LEU A 50 5.34 5.43 15.30
CA LEU A 50 4.62 5.47 14.02
C LEU A 50 4.82 4.15 13.25
N ILE A 51 3.71 3.46 12.96
CA ILE A 51 3.68 2.23 12.18
C ILE A 51 3.23 2.59 10.77
N VAL A 52 4.14 2.54 9.82
CA VAL A 52 3.94 3.00 8.44
C VAL A 52 3.74 1.80 7.53
N ASP A 53 2.54 1.66 7.02
CA ASP A 53 2.20 0.60 6.06
C ASP A 53 2.29 1.10 4.61
N GLU A 54 2.61 0.19 3.68
CA GLU A 54 2.80 0.52 2.27
C GLU A 54 3.82 1.66 2.07
N ALA A 55 4.94 1.62 2.79
CA ALA A 55 5.90 2.72 2.82
C ALA A 55 6.52 3.04 1.45
N HIS A 56 6.53 2.09 0.50
CA HIS A 56 6.93 2.33 -0.88
C HIS A 56 6.05 3.36 -1.60
N ARG A 57 4.81 3.57 -1.10
CA ARG A 57 3.85 4.54 -1.65
C ARG A 57 4.02 5.97 -1.13
N LEU A 58 4.93 6.20 -0.16
CA LEU A 58 5.17 7.54 0.38
C LEU A 58 5.65 8.51 -0.72
N ASN A 59 5.19 9.75 -0.62
CA ASN A 59 5.53 10.81 -1.57
C ASN A 59 6.74 11.62 -1.10
N LYS A 60 7.36 12.31 -2.04
CA LYS A 60 8.38 13.31 -1.71
C LYS A 60 7.77 14.49 -0.95
N LYS A 61 6.60 14.98 -1.36
CA LYS A 61 5.91 16.09 -0.70
C LYS A 61 4.47 15.75 -0.36
N SER A 62 3.94 16.44 0.63
CA SER A 62 2.56 16.35 1.12
C SER A 62 1.68 17.45 0.53
N GLY A 63 0.38 17.40 0.81
CA GLY A 63 -0.61 18.40 0.36
C GLY A 63 -1.16 18.19 -1.04
N LEU A 64 -2.22 18.94 -1.30
CA LEU A 64 -2.86 18.97 -2.61
C LEU A 64 -1.90 19.55 -3.61
N PHE A 65 -1.41 19.16 -4.61
CA PHE A 65 -0.38 19.67 -5.52
C PHE A 65 1.08 19.55 -5.00
N SER A 66 1.34 18.70 -4.01
CA SER A 66 2.69 18.51 -3.45
C SER A 66 3.32 19.82 -2.98
N SER A 67 2.55 20.65 -2.28
CA SER A 67 2.95 21.99 -1.85
C SER A 67 3.47 22.06 -0.42
N LEU A 68 3.30 21.00 0.36
CA LEU A 68 3.64 20.96 1.79
C LEU A 68 4.80 20.00 2.06
N GLY A 69 5.63 20.37 3.03
CA GLY A 69 6.73 19.54 3.49
C GLY A 69 7.86 19.38 2.48
N GLU A 70 8.80 18.52 2.82
CA GLU A 70 9.98 18.21 1.99
C GLU A 70 10.02 16.76 1.53
N ASN A 71 9.79 15.83 2.46
CA ASN A 71 9.83 14.39 2.21
C ASN A 71 9.10 13.65 3.33
N GLN A 72 8.06 12.87 2.97
CA GLN A 72 7.22 12.17 3.95
C GLN A 72 8.00 11.19 4.84
N ILE A 73 9.06 10.56 4.33
CA ILE A 73 9.93 9.69 5.14
C ILE A 73 10.69 10.51 6.18
N LYS A 74 11.29 11.62 5.75
CA LYS A 74 11.99 12.58 6.63
C LYS A 74 11.07 13.07 7.76
N GLU A 75 9.87 13.48 7.39
CA GLU A 75 8.85 14.03 8.28
C GLU A 75 8.38 13.00 9.30
N ILE A 76 8.13 11.76 8.89
CA ILE A 76 7.72 10.66 9.76
C ILE A 76 8.84 10.29 10.75
N ILE A 77 10.09 10.20 10.28
CA ILE A 77 11.24 9.91 11.15
C ILE A 77 11.46 11.05 12.15
N ASN A 78 11.36 12.30 11.70
CA ASN A 78 11.45 13.46 12.59
C ASN A 78 10.37 13.44 13.69
N ALA A 79 9.14 13.15 13.30
CA ALA A 79 7.99 13.25 14.18
C ALA A 79 7.90 12.14 15.24
N SER A 80 8.68 11.07 15.15
CA SER A 80 8.55 9.91 16.05
C SER A 80 9.84 9.48 16.71
N MET A 81 9.73 9.01 17.96
CA MET A 81 10.84 8.38 18.67
C MET A 81 11.19 7.01 18.04
N PHE A 82 10.19 6.29 17.52
CA PHE A 82 10.36 5.01 16.87
C PHE A 82 9.44 4.88 15.65
N SER A 83 10.01 4.58 14.48
CA SER A 83 9.26 4.39 13.24
C SER A 83 9.44 2.96 12.73
N ILE A 84 8.34 2.30 12.37
CA ILE A 84 8.33 0.99 11.73
C ILE A 84 7.82 1.17 10.30
N PHE A 85 8.63 0.82 9.30
CA PHE A 85 8.25 0.91 7.90
C PHE A 85 8.06 -0.49 7.32
N PHE A 86 6.82 -0.82 6.92
CA PHE A 86 6.53 -1.97 6.09
C PHE A 86 6.66 -1.57 4.63
N ILE A 87 7.61 -2.15 3.93
CA ILE A 87 7.98 -1.74 2.57
C ILE A 87 8.23 -2.94 1.67
N ASP A 88 7.70 -2.86 0.45
CA ASP A 88 8.04 -3.74 -0.66
C ASP A 88 8.28 -2.87 -1.90
N GLU A 89 9.54 -2.73 -2.30
CA GLU A 89 9.92 -1.83 -3.41
C GLU A 89 9.41 -2.31 -4.77
N ASN A 90 9.07 -3.59 -4.92
CA ASN A 90 8.51 -4.16 -6.16
C ASN A 90 7.02 -3.77 -6.35
N GLN A 91 6.36 -3.26 -5.31
CA GLN A 91 4.95 -2.82 -5.37
C GLN A 91 4.78 -1.32 -5.65
N ARG A 92 5.80 -0.64 -6.16
CA ARG A 92 5.64 0.74 -6.61
C ARG A 92 4.76 0.80 -7.85
N VAL A 93 3.79 1.72 -7.85
CA VAL A 93 2.79 1.83 -8.92
C VAL A 93 2.96 3.12 -9.74
N THR A 94 3.44 4.20 -9.12
CA THR A 94 3.54 5.49 -9.79
C THR A 94 4.92 6.12 -9.65
N LEU A 95 5.28 6.99 -10.59
CA LEU A 95 6.53 7.78 -10.52
C LEU A 95 6.59 8.74 -9.32
N LYS A 96 5.46 8.98 -8.65
CA LYS A 96 5.39 9.81 -7.44
C LYS A 96 5.72 9.01 -6.17
N ASP A 97 5.72 7.68 -6.24
CA ASP A 97 6.05 6.81 -5.12
C ASP A 97 7.55 6.87 -4.84
N ASN A 98 7.92 7.58 -3.78
CA ASN A 98 9.32 7.88 -3.44
C ASN A 98 9.86 6.99 -2.32
N GLY A 99 9.00 6.16 -1.71
CA GLY A 99 9.40 5.29 -0.61
C GLY A 99 10.42 4.25 -1.05
N SER A 100 11.59 4.25 -0.40
CA SER A 100 12.65 3.26 -0.62
C SER A 100 13.44 2.98 0.65
N ILE A 101 14.05 1.80 0.68
CA ILE A 101 14.94 1.42 1.79
C ILE A 101 16.11 2.42 1.90
N GLU A 102 16.63 2.89 0.78
CA GLU A 102 17.74 3.84 0.77
C GLU A 102 17.31 5.23 1.28
N GLU A 103 16.12 5.72 0.93
CA GLU A 103 15.61 6.99 1.47
C GLU A 103 15.35 6.88 2.99
N ILE A 104 14.82 5.75 3.46
CA ILE A 104 14.64 5.50 4.90
C ILE A 104 15.99 5.53 5.60
N LYS A 105 17.00 4.80 5.11
CA LYS A 105 18.35 4.79 5.68
C LYS A 105 19.00 6.18 5.68
N LYS A 106 18.83 6.93 4.59
CA LYS A 106 19.38 8.29 4.45
C LYS A 106 18.83 9.20 5.55
N TYR A 107 17.51 9.25 5.76
CA TYR A 107 16.93 10.12 6.76
C TYR A 107 17.09 9.59 8.20
N ALA A 108 17.14 8.28 8.39
CA ALA A 108 17.51 7.72 9.69
C ALA A 108 18.93 8.14 10.10
N ARG A 109 19.90 8.09 9.19
CA ARG A 109 21.26 8.60 9.45
C ARG A 109 21.29 10.11 9.70
N TYR A 110 20.49 10.87 8.95
CA TYR A 110 20.38 12.32 9.13
C TYR A 110 19.95 12.70 10.55
N TYR A 111 19.05 11.91 11.15
CA TYR A 111 18.58 12.11 12.53
C TYR A 111 19.35 11.27 13.57
N ASN A 112 20.48 10.66 13.20
CA ASN A 112 21.28 9.78 14.07
C ASN A 112 20.47 8.62 14.69
N ALA A 113 19.45 8.13 14.00
CA ALA A 113 18.60 7.03 14.45
C ALA A 113 19.26 5.68 14.19
N SER A 114 19.11 4.74 15.13
CA SER A 114 19.50 3.34 14.94
C SER A 114 18.59 2.65 13.94
N ILE A 115 19.16 1.82 13.06
CA ILE A 115 18.42 1.15 11.98
C ILE A 115 18.45 -0.36 12.20
N TYR A 116 17.28 -0.96 12.26
CA TYR A 116 17.10 -2.40 12.31
C TYR A 116 16.31 -2.85 11.07
N LYS A 117 16.80 -3.85 10.35
CA LYS A 117 16.12 -4.43 9.18
C LYS A 117 15.67 -5.84 9.50
N MET A 118 14.41 -6.10 9.26
CA MET A 118 13.80 -7.43 9.36
C MET A 118 13.11 -7.77 8.03
N ASN A 119 13.10 -9.03 7.66
CA ASN A 119 12.38 -9.52 6.50
C ASN A 119 11.23 -10.42 6.96
N LEU A 120 10.03 -10.18 6.45
CA LEU A 120 8.91 -11.09 6.61
C LEU A 120 9.12 -12.29 5.68
N LYS A 121 9.34 -13.46 6.25
CA LYS A 121 9.64 -14.68 5.49
C LYS A 121 8.40 -15.51 5.18
N SER A 122 7.35 -15.38 6.00
CA SER A 122 6.15 -16.21 5.88
C SER A 122 5.10 -15.51 5.02
N GLN A 123 4.56 -16.23 4.05
CA GLN A 123 3.46 -15.80 3.21
C GLN A 123 2.19 -16.51 3.67
N PHE A 124 1.17 -15.73 4.04
CA PHE A 124 -0.15 -16.25 4.44
C PHE A 124 -1.24 -16.00 3.39
N ARG A 125 -0.94 -15.25 2.35
CA ARG A 125 -1.83 -15.09 1.20
C ARG A 125 -1.65 -16.27 0.25
N CYS A 126 -2.60 -16.47 -0.65
CA CYS A 126 -2.53 -17.57 -1.63
C CYS A 126 -2.24 -18.93 -0.97
N ASP A 127 -2.91 -19.20 0.15
CA ASP A 127 -2.78 -20.48 0.88
C ASP A 127 -1.34 -20.79 1.34
N GLY A 128 -0.49 -19.75 1.48
CA GLY A 128 0.91 -19.88 1.88
C GLY A 128 1.82 -20.48 0.81
N SER A 129 1.42 -20.47 -0.46
CA SER A 129 2.19 -21.07 -1.54
C SER A 129 3.40 -20.23 -1.94
N ASP A 130 4.59 -20.63 -1.53
CA ASP A 130 5.85 -20.04 -1.99
C ASP A 130 6.06 -20.27 -3.51
N GLY A 131 5.57 -21.40 -4.04
CA GLY A 131 5.61 -21.70 -5.47
C GLY A 131 4.81 -20.70 -6.33
N TYR A 132 3.66 -20.23 -5.82
CA TYR A 132 2.88 -19.20 -6.50
C TYR A 132 3.63 -17.86 -6.59
N LEU A 133 4.29 -17.44 -5.51
CA LEU A 133 5.09 -16.22 -5.53
C LEU A 133 6.31 -16.34 -6.43
N ALA A 134 7.02 -17.44 -6.37
CA ALA A 134 8.17 -17.71 -7.24
C ALA A 134 7.77 -17.74 -8.72
N TRP A 135 6.59 -18.26 -9.03
CA TRP A 135 6.03 -18.22 -10.38
C TRP A 135 5.69 -16.78 -10.80
N LEU A 136 5.07 -15.97 -9.93
CA LEU A 136 4.79 -14.56 -10.20
C LEU A 136 6.08 -13.76 -10.43
N ASP A 137 7.09 -13.95 -9.60
CA ASP A 137 8.38 -13.27 -9.74
C ASP A 137 9.01 -13.56 -11.10
N ASN A 138 8.92 -14.81 -11.57
CA ASN A 138 9.41 -15.22 -12.87
C ASN A 138 8.61 -14.63 -14.04
N ILE A 139 7.27 -14.70 -13.99
CA ILE A 139 6.40 -14.18 -15.06
C ILE A 139 6.46 -12.65 -15.17
N LEU A 140 6.62 -11.97 -14.04
CA LEU A 140 6.73 -10.51 -13.99
C LEU A 140 8.17 -10.00 -14.16
N GLU A 141 9.12 -10.91 -14.43
CA GLU A 141 10.54 -10.59 -14.61
C GLU A 141 11.16 -9.83 -13.41
N ILE A 142 10.62 -10.06 -12.20
CA ILE A 142 11.15 -9.49 -10.95
C ILE A 142 12.43 -10.22 -10.54
N SER A 143 12.40 -11.55 -10.61
CA SER A 143 13.56 -12.41 -10.40
C SER A 143 13.40 -13.73 -11.14
N GLU A 144 14.49 -14.29 -11.66
CA GLU A 144 14.49 -15.63 -12.23
C GLU A 144 14.27 -16.66 -11.12
N THR A 145 13.32 -17.56 -11.34
CA THR A 145 13.03 -18.68 -10.43
C THR A 145 12.88 -19.96 -11.24
N ALA A 146 12.98 -21.11 -10.58
CA ALA A 146 12.76 -22.41 -11.22
C ALA A 146 11.27 -22.76 -11.42
N ASN A 147 10.35 -21.86 -11.02
CA ASN A 147 8.92 -22.08 -11.10
C ASN A 147 8.36 -21.53 -12.41
N PHE A 148 8.47 -22.28 -13.50
CA PHE A 148 7.94 -21.91 -14.81
C PHE A 148 6.46 -22.24 -14.95
N ASP A 149 5.99 -23.26 -14.24
CA ASP A 149 4.60 -23.71 -14.28
C ASP A 149 3.84 -23.30 -13.01
N LEU A 150 2.60 -22.90 -13.20
CA LEU A 150 1.69 -22.58 -12.11
C LEU A 150 1.21 -23.87 -11.43
N ASP A 151 1.19 -23.90 -10.09
CA ASP A 151 0.60 -25.00 -9.33
C ASP A 151 -0.85 -25.23 -9.76
N SER A 152 -1.25 -26.48 -9.93
CA SER A 152 -2.59 -26.91 -10.37
C SER A 152 -3.73 -26.40 -9.47
N LYS A 153 -3.45 -25.90 -8.28
CA LYS A 153 -4.41 -25.25 -7.38
C LYS A 153 -4.85 -23.86 -7.85
N TYR A 154 -4.08 -23.24 -8.76
CA TYR A 154 -4.33 -21.90 -9.26
C TYR A 154 -4.65 -21.95 -10.75
N GLU A 155 -5.59 -21.12 -11.16
CA GLU A 155 -5.94 -20.93 -12.56
C GLU A 155 -5.53 -19.50 -12.97
N PHE A 156 -4.67 -19.39 -13.98
CA PHE A 156 -4.29 -18.12 -14.58
C PHE A 156 -4.74 -18.12 -16.05
N LYS A 157 -5.48 -17.08 -16.43
CA LYS A 157 -5.98 -16.90 -17.81
C LYS A 157 -5.78 -15.47 -18.26
N VAL A 158 -5.40 -15.32 -19.52
CA VAL A 158 -5.34 -14.03 -20.22
C VAL A 158 -6.53 -13.97 -21.18
N PHE A 159 -7.15 -12.81 -21.28
CA PHE A 159 -8.29 -12.56 -22.16
C PHE A 159 -7.97 -11.37 -23.06
N ASP A 160 -8.29 -11.48 -24.33
CA ASP A 160 -8.15 -10.40 -25.31
C ASP A 160 -9.34 -9.42 -25.23
N ASP A 161 -10.51 -9.90 -24.82
CA ASP A 161 -11.72 -9.09 -24.64
C ASP A 161 -12.06 -8.90 -23.14
N PRO A 162 -12.06 -7.66 -22.64
CA PRO A 162 -12.45 -7.36 -21.25
C PRO A 162 -13.88 -7.76 -20.91
N ASN A 163 -14.78 -7.87 -21.88
CA ASN A 163 -16.15 -8.36 -21.64
C ASN A 163 -16.18 -9.86 -21.36
N GLU A 164 -15.32 -10.64 -21.99
CA GLU A 164 -15.18 -12.08 -21.69
C GLU A 164 -14.60 -12.27 -20.27
N LEU A 165 -13.55 -11.52 -19.91
CA LEU A 165 -13.01 -11.50 -18.56
C LEU A 165 -14.11 -11.20 -17.52
N ARG A 166 -14.92 -10.17 -17.79
CA ARG A 166 -16.02 -9.77 -16.89
C ARG A 166 -17.03 -10.90 -16.69
N LYS A 167 -17.47 -11.55 -17.77
CA LYS A 167 -18.41 -12.69 -17.70
C LYS A 167 -17.86 -13.81 -16.83
N VAL A 168 -16.59 -14.19 -17.02
CA VAL A 168 -15.96 -15.25 -16.22
C VAL A 168 -15.88 -14.85 -14.74
N ILE A 169 -15.57 -13.60 -14.42
CA ILE A 169 -15.55 -13.10 -13.05
C ILE A 169 -16.95 -13.14 -12.42
N GLU A 170 -17.98 -12.76 -13.16
CA GLU A 170 -19.38 -12.82 -12.71
C GLU A 170 -19.81 -14.27 -12.42
N GLU A 171 -19.43 -15.23 -13.27
CA GLU A 171 -19.69 -16.66 -13.05
C GLU A 171 -18.96 -17.19 -11.80
N LYS A 172 -17.67 -16.92 -11.68
CA LYS A 172 -16.90 -17.31 -10.49
C LYS A 172 -17.46 -16.68 -9.21
N ASN A 173 -17.96 -15.43 -9.29
CA ASN A 173 -18.55 -14.75 -8.15
C ASN A 173 -19.86 -15.37 -7.65
N LYS A 174 -20.64 -16.03 -8.53
CA LYS A 174 -21.85 -16.77 -8.14
C LYS A 174 -21.56 -17.93 -7.19
N ILE A 175 -20.34 -18.48 -7.21
CA ILE A 175 -19.96 -19.64 -6.41
C ILE A 175 -19.78 -19.26 -4.93
N ASN A 176 -19.07 -18.17 -4.66
CA ASN A 176 -18.69 -17.82 -3.28
C ASN A 176 -18.69 -16.32 -2.94
N ASN A 177 -19.12 -15.48 -3.86
CA ASN A 177 -19.16 -14.01 -3.75
C ASN A 177 -17.81 -13.36 -3.34
N LYS A 178 -16.68 -13.95 -3.76
CA LYS A 178 -15.32 -13.49 -3.43
C LYS A 178 -14.53 -12.95 -4.61
N SER A 179 -15.09 -13.06 -5.83
CA SER A 179 -14.41 -12.55 -7.03
C SER A 179 -14.43 -11.02 -7.07
N ARG A 180 -13.39 -10.43 -7.64
CA ARG A 180 -13.26 -8.98 -7.78
C ARG A 180 -12.66 -8.65 -9.15
N LEU A 181 -13.22 -7.62 -9.79
CA LEU A 181 -12.63 -6.99 -10.96
C LEU A 181 -11.88 -5.74 -10.50
N VAL A 182 -10.62 -5.64 -10.87
CA VAL A 182 -9.77 -4.47 -10.60
C VAL A 182 -9.17 -3.98 -11.89
N ALA A 183 -9.00 -2.66 -12.00
CA ALA A 183 -8.36 -2.04 -13.15
C ALA A 183 -7.48 -0.87 -12.72
N GLY A 184 -6.31 -0.72 -13.34
CA GLY A 184 -5.51 0.48 -13.29
C GLY A 184 -6.02 1.50 -14.31
N TYR A 185 -6.36 2.72 -13.88
CA TYR A 185 -6.83 3.77 -14.77
C TYR A 185 -5.64 4.56 -15.33
N CYS A 186 -5.62 4.72 -16.64
CA CYS A 186 -4.69 5.60 -17.34
C CYS A 186 -5.38 6.76 -18.07
N TRP A 187 -6.66 6.94 -17.86
CA TRP A 187 -7.50 8.04 -18.34
C TRP A 187 -8.30 8.66 -17.20
N ASP A 188 -8.89 9.82 -17.46
CA ASP A 188 -9.68 10.54 -16.46
C ASP A 188 -10.94 9.76 -16.08
N TRP A 189 -11.27 9.81 -14.78
CA TRP A 189 -12.50 9.21 -14.27
C TRP A 189 -13.72 10.01 -14.76
N ILE A 190 -14.70 9.32 -15.34
CA ILE A 190 -15.97 9.94 -15.74
C ILE A 190 -16.82 10.09 -14.49
N SER A 191 -17.00 11.34 -14.02
CA SER A 191 -17.90 11.64 -12.91
C SER A 191 -19.37 11.52 -13.32
N GLU A 192 -20.25 11.20 -12.36
CA GLU A 192 -21.71 11.22 -12.57
C GLU A 192 -22.13 12.58 -13.13
N GLY A 193 -22.86 12.57 -14.24
CA GLY A 193 -23.36 13.77 -14.93
C GLY A 193 -22.63 14.17 -16.23
N LYS A 194 -21.50 13.56 -16.55
CA LYS A 194 -20.92 13.66 -17.91
C LYS A 194 -21.59 12.62 -18.82
N ASN A 195 -22.07 13.07 -19.98
CA ASN A 195 -22.67 12.18 -20.97
C ASN A 195 -21.68 11.11 -21.43
N LYS A 196 -22.11 9.86 -21.45
CA LYS A 196 -21.32 8.71 -21.95
C LYS A 196 -20.93 8.81 -23.44
N SER A 197 -21.41 9.83 -24.14
CA SER A 197 -21.12 10.09 -25.56
C SER A 197 -19.80 10.82 -25.81
N ASP A 198 -19.08 11.21 -24.76
CA ASP A 198 -17.86 12.00 -24.86
C ASP A 198 -16.59 11.14 -24.61
N VAL A 199 -16.69 9.80 -24.79
CA VAL A 199 -15.59 8.84 -24.63
C VAL A 199 -15.33 8.13 -25.95
#